data_14a170f3b448e85d2875afb807c3b3d7
#
_entry.id   14a170f3b448e85d2875afb807c3b3d7
#
_cell.length_a   1.000
_cell.length_b   1.000
_cell.length_c   1.000
_cell.angle_alpha   90.00
_cell.angle_beta   90.00
_cell.angle_gamma   90.00
#
_symmetry.space_group_name_H-M   'P 1'
#
loop_
_entity.id
_entity.type
_entity.pdbx_description
1 polymer ?
#
loop_
_entity_poly.entity_id
_entity_poly.type
_entity_poly.pdbx_seq_one_letter_code
_entity_poly.pdbx_strand_id
1 'polypeptide(L)'
;MGKLGNWWKTLLAGGAGVAALAAVNASIQRRALEPDDSALGGEAKLFAWKYGQIFYKEAGLDNPGLPIVFIHGIGAGVSSFMWRKNFDDLAQDFRVLAFDLLGFGFSDKPPAAPYSADLYVELISDFIREVAGGRANIVASSLGASYAVRVADEHPELVNAMILNAPAGYDTMNTRPGMAGAAFYGLLQSPVLGTSFYNVMASERSIRDYARHTLFYDYRRVTSRLVAHLYATSHQPGAQHAIAAFMSGYLNCDMSAAFARLVQPMVLVSGKQDVSTPVAKMMALLNLNPRARLEVFDFCRVMPEQEHPEKFNALASEWFKQQTYTDQRAERAGTKYRVAGE
;
A
#
# COMPACT_ATOMS: atom_id res chain seq x y z
N MET A 1 11.44 44.07 42.99
CA MET A 1 10.70 44.25 41.71
C MET A 1 11.66 43.91 40.58
N GLY A 2 11.53 42.79 39.93
CA GLY A 2 12.42 42.47 38.81
C GLY A 2 12.56 41.00 38.48
N LYS A 3 11.49 40.33 37.97
CA LYS A 3 11.59 39.11 37.20
C LYS A 3 10.30 38.85 36.33
N LEU A 4 9.43 39.79 36.19
CA LEU A 4 8.22 39.69 35.36
C LEU A 4 8.40 40.21 33.92
N GLY A 5 9.61 40.64 33.52
CA GLY A 5 9.82 41.44 32.34
C GLY A 5 10.14 40.74 31.02
N ASN A 6 10.41 39.42 30.99
CA ASN A 6 10.94 38.79 29.74
C ASN A 6 10.06 37.65 29.16
N TRP A 7 9.03 37.19 29.88
CA TRP A 7 8.18 36.09 29.42
C TRP A 7 7.44 36.42 28.09
N TRP A 8 7.03 37.69 27.90
CA TRP A 8 6.39 38.17 26.68
C TRP A 8 7.37 38.18 25.47
N LYS A 9 8.67 38.46 25.70
CA LYS A 9 9.69 38.34 24.63
C LYS A 9 9.88 36.89 24.21
N THR A 10 9.84 35.96 25.15
CA THR A 10 9.90 34.52 24.86
C THR A 10 8.64 34.06 24.13
N LEU A 11 7.46 34.55 24.51
CA LEU A 11 6.19 34.29 23.80
C LEU A 11 6.20 34.90 22.39
N LEU A 12 6.68 36.13 22.21
CA LEU A 12 6.79 36.76 20.90
C LEU A 12 7.82 36.05 20.01
N ALA A 13 8.97 35.64 20.56
CA ALA A 13 9.96 34.85 19.83
C ALA A 13 9.43 33.48 19.45
N GLY A 14 8.69 32.81 20.37
CA GLY A 14 8.00 31.54 20.09
C GLY A 14 6.92 31.69 19.02
N GLY A 15 6.10 32.75 19.11
CA GLY A 15 5.07 33.07 18.13
C GLY A 15 5.64 33.38 16.74
N ALA A 16 6.73 34.14 16.67
CA ALA A 16 7.42 34.42 15.41
C ALA A 16 8.03 33.15 14.79
N GLY A 17 8.57 32.26 15.62
CA GLY A 17 9.08 30.95 15.16
C GLY A 17 7.98 30.07 14.57
N VAL A 18 6.83 29.98 15.24
CA VAL A 18 5.66 29.24 14.74
C VAL A 18 5.14 29.83 13.43
N ALA A 19 5.04 31.16 13.33
CA ALA A 19 4.63 31.83 12.09
C ALA A 19 5.59 31.60 10.94
N ALA A 20 6.91 31.60 11.21
CA ALA A 20 7.92 31.29 10.19
C ALA A 20 7.82 29.83 9.68
N LEU A 21 7.63 28.86 10.58
CA LEU A 21 7.40 27.46 10.20
C LEU A 21 6.11 27.30 9.39
N ALA A 22 5.03 27.95 9.78
CA ALA A 22 3.77 27.93 9.02
C ALA A 22 3.94 28.50 7.60
N ALA A 23 4.71 29.60 7.46
CA ALA A 23 5.01 30.19 6.16
C ALA A 23 5.86 29.26 5.28
N VAL A 24 6.85 28.58 5.86
CA VAL A 24 7.66 27.56 5.17
C VAL A 24 6.80 26.40 4.72
N ASN A 25 5.97 25.84 5.60
CA ASN A 25 5.03 24.74 5.26
C ASN A 25 4.10 25.13 4.11
N ALA A 26 3.49 26.32 4.17
CA ALA A 26 2.64 26.84 3.10
C ALA A 26 3.39 27.07 1.78
N SER A 27 4.68 27.44 1.85
CA SER A 27 5.53 27.57 0.65
C SER A 27 5.84 26.22 0.01
N ILE A 28 6.14 25.20 0.81
CA ILE A 28 6.40 23.84 0.34
C ILE A 28 5.14 23.31 -0.36
N GLN A 29 3.98 23.41 0.29
CA GLN A 29 2.71 22.92 -0.25
C GLN A 29 2.31 23.62 -1.56
N ARG A 30 2.52 24.95 -1.67
CA ARG A 30 2.25 25.71 -2.91
C ARG A 30 3.19 25.39 -4.06
N ARG A 31 4.39 24.90 -3.77
CA ARG A 31 5.39 24.53 -4.78
C ARG A 31 5.33 23.03 -5.14
N ALA A 32 4.54 22.26 -4.43
CA ALA A 32 4.36 20.85 -4.76
C ALA A 32 3.74 20.73 -6.15
N LEU A 33 4.43 20.01 -7.02
CA LEU A 33 3.94 19.74 -8.38
C LEU A 33 2.72 18.82 -8.30
N GLU A 34 1.81 18.95 -9.26
CA GLU A 34 0.78 17.94 -9.43
C GLU A 34 1.44 16.61 -9.83
N PRO A 35 1.08 15.50 -9.20
CA PRO A 35 1.60 14.21 -9.58
C PRO A 35 1.11 13.82 -10.98
N ASP A 36 1.99 13.14 -11.73
CA ASP A 36 1.69 12.63 -13.06
C ASP A 36 1.01 11.25 -12.95
N ASP A 37 -0.22 11.13 -13.42
CA ASP A 37 -0.99 9.87 -13.43
C ASP A 37 -0.73 9.02 -14.68
N SER A 38 0.04 9.52 -15.66
CA SER A 38 0.33 8.86 -16.93
C SER A 38 1.27 7.66 -16.81
N ALA A 39 1.77 7.37 -15.61
CA ALA A 39 2.75 6.30 -15.40
C ALA A 39 2.16 4.89 -15.49
N LEU A 40 0.85 4.72 -15.26
CA LEU A 40 0.07 3.53 -15.54
C LEU A 40 -0.80 3.82 -16.76
N GLY A 41 -0.86 2.86 -17.67
CA GLY A 41 -1.84 2.87 -18.76
C GLY A 41 -3.28 2.71 -18.24
N GLY A 42 -4.18 2.40 -19.15
CA GLY A 42 -5.58 2.19 -18.82
C GLY A 42 -6.37 3.47 -18.54
N GLU A 43 -7.62 3.30 -18.20
CA GLU A 43 -8.56 4.38 -17.93
C GLU A 43 -8.52 4.79 -16.45
N ALA A 44 -8.44 6.10 -16.19
CA ALA A 44 -8.52 6.66 -14.84
C ALA A 44 -9.99 6.79 -14.43
N LYS A 45 -10.33 6.28 -13.26
CA LYS A 45 -11.69 6.26 -12.73
C LYS A 45 -11.71 6.63 -11.25
N LEU A 46 -12.91 6.94 -10.75
CA LEU A 46 -13.17 7.24 -9.35
C LEU A 46 -14.27 6.32 -8.81
N PHE A 47 -14.02 5.75 -7.64
CA PHE A 47 -15.00 5.02 -6.87
C PHE A 47 -15.46 5.87 -5.69
N ALA A 48 -16.74 6.22 -5.67
CA ALA A 48 -17.33 6.98 -4.58
C ALA A 48 -17.48 6.09 -3.34
N TRP A 49 -16.62 6.32 -2.35
CA TRP A 49 -16.64 5.56 -1.10
C TRP A 49 -17.02 6.46 0.07
N LYS A 50 -17.43 5.88 1.19
CA LYS A 50 -18.01 6.60 2.35
C LYS A 50 -17.16 7.74 2.93
N TYR A 51 -15.84 7.72 2.72
CA TYR A 51 -14.93 8.77 3.20
C TYR A 51 -14.32 9.63 2.09
N GLY A 52 -14.69 9.43 0.83
CA GLY A 52 -14.19 10.23 -0.29
C GLY A 52 -14.04 9.42 -1.57
N GLN A 53 -13.52 10.07 -2.59
CA GLN A 53 -13.28 9.45 -3.89
C GLN A 53 -11.99 8.61 -3.85
N ILE A 54 -12.08 7.39 -4.31
CA ILE A 54 -10.97 6.46 -4.46
C ILE A 54 -10.57 6.41 -5.93
N PHE A 55 -9.37 6.90 -6.21
CA PHE A 55 -8.80 6.85 -7.56
C PHE A 55 -8.34 5.44 -7.90
N TYR A 56 -8.60 5.01 -9.13
CA TYR A 56 -8.06 3.77 -9.67
C TYR A 56 -7.83 3.85 -11.18
N LYS A 57 -6.92 3.01 -11.66
CA LYS A 57 -6.72 2.74 -13.08
C LYS A 57 -7.24 1.35 -13.40
N GLU A 58 -7.83 1.21 -14.60
CA GLU A 58 -8.37 -0.04 -15.10
C GLU A 58 -7.95 -0.27 -16.55
N ALA A 59 -7.54 -1.49 -16.86
CA ALA A 59 -7.19 -1.93 -18.21
C ALA A 59 -7.54 -3.40 -18.44
N GLY A 60 -7.50 -3.85 -19.71
CA GLY A 60 -7.76 -5.24 -20.06
C GLY A 60 -9.20 -5.69 -19.84
N LEU A 61 -10.18 -4.80 -20.05
CA LEU A 61 -11.62 -5.05 -19.78
C LEU A 61 -12.18 -6.27 -20.54
N ASP A 62 -11.67 -6.52 -21.75
CA ASP A 62 -12.15 -7.62 -22.61
C ASP A 62 -11.49 -8.96 -22.28
N ASN A 63 -10.49 -8.98 -21.39
CA ASN A 63 -9.82 -10.22 -21.01
C ASN A 63 -10.72 -11.09 -20.13
N PRO A 64 -10.75 -12.40 -20.38
CA PRO A 64 -11.61 -13.31 -19.63
C PRO A 64 -11.07 -13.61 -18.23
N GLY A 65 -11.94 -14.06 -17.35
CA GLY A 65 -11.58 -14.53 -16.01
C GLY A 65 -11.67 -13.46 -14.94
N LEU A 66 -11.15 -13.79 -13.76
CA LEU A 66 -11.17 -12.89 -12.62
C LEU A 66 -10.13 -11.77 -12.76
N PRO A 67 -10.48 -10.53 -12.39
CA PRO A 67 -9.56 -9.43 -12.46
C PRO A 67 -8.41 -9.58 -11.46
N ILE A 68 -7.30 -8.88 -11.72
CA ILE A 68 -6.21 -8.67 -10.77
C ILE A 68 -6.38 -7.30 -10.12
N VAL A 69 -6.48 -7.26 -8.80
CA VAL A 69 -6.50 -6.03 -8.01
C VAL A 69 -5.13 -5.82 -7.36
N PHE A 70 -4.51 -4.68 -7.69
CA PHE A 70 -3.22 -4.27 -7.14
C PHE A 70 -3.42 -3.37 -5.91
N ILE A 71 -2.82 -3.76 -4.79
CA ILE A 71 -2.88 -3.04 -3.50
C ILE A 71 -1.47 -2.60 -3.11
N HIS A 72 -1.23 -1.30 -3.10
CA HIS A 72 0.08 -0.76 -2.74
C HIS A 72 0.35 -0.83 -1.21
N GLY A 73 1.61 -0.74 -0.84
CA GLY A 73 2.04 -0.64 0.56
C GLY A 73 1.79 0.76 1.16
N ILE A 74 2.24 0.95 2.40
CA ILE A 74 2.09 2.21 3.14
C ILE A 74 3.44 2.94 3.20
N GLY A 75 3.44 4.22 2.84
CA GLY A 75 4.63 5.08 2.88
C GLY A 75 4.35 6.47 2.30
N ALA A 76 5.19 7.45 2.65
CA ALA A 76 5.04 8.80 2.12
C ALA A 76 5.19 8.82 0.59
N GLY A 77 4.15 9.26 -0.09
CA GLY A 77 4.10 9.34 -1.55
C GLY A 77 3.85 8.01 -2.27
N VAL A 78 3.73 6.89 -1.57
CA VAL A 78 3.40 5.60 -2.16
C VAL A 78 1.96 5.62 -2.70
N SER A 79 1.74 4.99 -3.86
CA SER A 79 0.47 4.92 -4.56
C SER A 79 0.48 3.75 -5.55
N SER A 80 -0.56 3.57 -6.32
CA SER A 80 -0.64 2.63 -7.44
C SER A 80 0.51 2.79 -8.47
N PHE A 81 1.15 3.94 -8.53
CA PHE A 81 2.37 4.18 -9.31
C PHE A 81 3.46 3.12 -9.11
N MET A 82 3.49 2.47 -7.95
CA MET A 82 4.45 1.41 -7.68
C MET A 82 4.29 0.23 -8.64
N TRP A 83 3.11 0.04 -9.23
CA TRP A 83 2.80 -1.03 -10.19
C TRP A 83 3.06 -0.67 -11.66
N ARG A 84 3.67 0.50 -11.95
CA ARG A 84 3.89 1.03 -13.32
C ARG A 84 4.69 0.13 -14.26
N LYS A 85 5.40 -0.88 -13.74
CA LYS A 85 6.15 -1.85 -14.54
C LYS A 85 5.44 -3.20 -14.69
N ASN A 86 4.26 -3.32 -14.09
CA ASN A 86 3.54 -4.58 -14.00
C ASN A 86 2.14 -4.45 -14.58
N PHE A 87 1.51 -3.30 -14.40
CA PHE A 87 0.11 -3.06 -14.73
C PHE A 87 -0.18 -3.28 -16.22
N ASP A 88 0.55 -2.58 -17.11
CA ASP A 88 0.29 -2.64 -18.56
C ASP A 88 0.68 -4.00 -19.16
N ASP A 89 1.70 -4.66 -18.62
CA ASP A 89 2.13 -5.98 -19.06
C ASP A 89 1.08 -7.05 -18.72
N LEU A 90 0.58 -7.04 -17.47
CA LEU A 90 -0.46 -7.97 -17.04
C LEU A 90 -1.84 -7.65 -17.65
N ALA A 91 -2.08 -6.40 -18.05
CA ALA A 91 -3.29 -6.00 -18.77
C ALA A 91 -3.43 -6.66 -20.15
N GLN A 92 -2.37 -7.24 -20.71
CA GLN A 92 -2.43 -7.98 -21.97
C GLN A 92 -3.23 -9.28 -21.84
N ASP A 93 -3.19 -9.91 -20.66
CA ASP A 93 -3.80 -11.21 -20.39
C ASP A 93 -4.99 -11.15 -19.42
N PHE A 94 -5.07 -10.12 -18.60
CA PHE A 94 -6.04 -10.00 -17.50
C PHE A 94 -6.73 -8.64 -17.49
N ARG A 95 -7.95 -8.57 -16.97
CA ARG A 95 -8.50 -7.32 -16.47
C ARG A 95 -7.73 -6.93 -15.22
N VAL A 96 -7.16 -5.72 -15.18
CA VAL A 96 -6.32 -5.25 -14.07
C VAL A 96 -6.87 -3.96 -13.50
N LEU A 97 -6.85 -3.84 -12.18
CA LEU A 97 -7.27 -2.65 -11.44
C LEU A 97 -6.17 -2.30 -10.43
N ALA A 98 -5.69 -1.06 -10.46
CA ALA A 98 -4.75 -0.55 -9.48
C ALA A 98 -5.32 0.71 -8.86
N PHE A 99 -5.61 0.70 -7.56
CA PHE A 99 -6.23 1.82 -6.87
C PHE A 99 -5.31 2.41 -5.81
N ASP A 100 -5.53 3.66 -5.50
CA ASP A 100 -4.87 4.37 -4.42
C ASP A 100 -5.71 4.25 -3.15
N LEU A 101 -5.13 3.74 -2.08
CA LEU A 101 -5.79 3.70 -0.77
C LEU A 101 -6.18 5.12 -0.32
N LEU A 102 -7.27 5.26 0.43
CA LEU A 102 -7.68 6.54 1.00
C LEU A 102 -6.52 7.19 1.77
N GLY A 103 -6.24 8.45 1.52
CA GLY A 103 -5.10 9.15 2.11
C GLY A 103 -3.81 9.10 1.27
N PHE A 104 -3.81 8.38 0.15
CA PHE A 104 -2.64 8.18 -0.71
C PHE A 104 -2.91 8.57 -2.16
N GLY A 105 -1.82 8.76 -2.93
CA GLY A 105 -1.86 8.98 -4.37
C GLY A 105 -2.84 10.06 -4.79
N PHE A 106 -3.75 9.73 -5.70
CA PHE A 106 -4.82 10.60 -6.22
C PHE A 106 -6.17 10.43 -5.49
N SER A 107 -6.27 9.45 -4.57
CA SER A 107 -7.47 9.31 -3.73
C SER A 107 -7.60 10.47 -2.74
N ASP A 108 -8.82 10.74 -2.29
CA ASP A 108 -9.10 11.74 -1.27
C ASP A 108 -8.33 11.49 0.03
N LYS A 109 -8.01 12.58 0.74
CA LYS A 109 -7.18 12.55 1.97
C LYS A 109 -7.86 13.30 3.10
N PRO A 110 -9.08 12.89 3.49
CA PRO A 110 -9.86 13.61 4.48
C PRO A 110 -9.18 13.57 5.86
N PRO A 111 -9.02 14.73 6.53
CA PRO A 111 -8.34 14.79 7.83
C PRO A 111 -9.12 14.09 8.95
N ALA A 112 -10.44 13.96 8.79
CA ALA A 112 -11.33 13.35 9.77
C ALA A 112 -11.56 11.85 9.57
N ALA A 113 -10.96 11.22 8.55
CA ALA A 113 -11.08 9.78 8.37
C ALA A 113 -10.40 9.02 9.50
N PRO A 114 -11.01 7.94 10.02
CA PRO A 114 -10.43 7.12 11.10
C PRO A 114 -9.38 6.14 10.54
N TYR A 115 -8.29 6.69 10.00
CA TYR A 115 -7.21 5.89 9.38
C TYR A 115 -6.76 4.75 10.30
N SER A 116 -7.03 3.53 9.89
CA SER A 116 -6.74 2.30 10.63
C SER A 116 -6.61 1.11 9.68
N ALA A 117 -6.07 -0.01 10.17
CA ALA A 117 -6.08 -1.26 9.43
C ALA A 117 -7.49 -1.70 9.04
N ASP A 118 -8.46 -1.56 9.98
CA ASP A 118 -9.85 -1.95 9.74
C ASP A 118 -10.50 -1.13 8.63
N LEU A 119 -10.19 0.19 8.55
CA LEU A 119 -10.66 1.05 7.46
C LEU A 119 -10.15 0.56 6.10
N TYR A 120 -8.89 0.13 5.99
CA TYR A 120 -8.36 -0.36 4.72
C TYR A 120 -8.84 -1.75 4.36
N VAL A 121 -9.07 -2.64 5.34
CA VAL A 121 -9.71 -3.94 5.10
C VAL A 121 -11.11 -3.74 4.53
N GLU A 122 -11.89 -2.83 5.09
CA GLU A 122 -13.23 -2.49 4.61
C GLU A 122 -13.17 -1.87 3.20
N LEU A 123 -12.29 -0.87 2.97
CA LEU A 123 -12.13 -0.25 1.65
C LEU A 123 -11.78 -1.28 0.57
N ILE A 124 -10.84 -2.18 0.84
CA ILE A 124 -10.43 -3.22 -0.12
C ILE A 124 -11.60 -4.17 -0.39
N SER A 125 -12.34 -4.56 0.65
CA SER A 125 -13.49 -5.44 0.50
C SER A 125 -14.59 -4.82 -0.36
N ASP A 126 -14.91 -3.55 -0.10
CA ASP A 126 -15.92 -2.81 -0.86
C ASP A 126 -15.47 -2.57 -2.31
N PHE A 127 -14.19 -2.23 -2.52
CA PHE A 127 -13.63 -2.09 -3.86
C PHE A 127 -13.73 -3.39 -4.67
N ILE A 128 -13.44 -4.54 -4.06
CA ILE A 128 -13.58 -5.83 -4.74
C ILE A 128 -15.05 -6.12 -5.05
N ARG A 129 -15.97 -5.86 -4.12
CA ARG A 129 -17.41 -6.10 -4.33
C ARG A 129 -17.98 -5.23 -5.44
N GLU A 130 -17.72 -3.93 -5.39
CA GLU A 130 -18.45 -2.96 -6.20
C GLU A 130 -17.75 -2.65 -7.52
N VAL A 131 -16.41 -2.69 -7.55
CA VAL A 131 -15.62 -2.30 -8.72
C VAL A 131 -15.03 -3.51 -9.45
N ALA A 132 -14.46 -4.47 -8.71
CA ALA A 132 -13.81 -5.62 -9.33
C ALA A 132 -14.78 -6.74 -9.74
N GLY A 133 -16.07 -6.65 -9.38
CA GLY A 133 -17.09 -7.64 -9.77
C GLY A 133 -17.30 -8.76 -8.75
N GLY A 134 -16.97 -8.54 -7.48
CA GLY A 134 -17.32 -9.43 -6.36
C GLY A 134 -16.26 -10.48 -6.01
N ARG A 135 -15.32 -10.80 -6.91
CA ARG A 135 -14.19 -11.71 -6.65
C ARG A 135 -12.99 -11.34 -7.49
N ALA A 136 -11.79 -11.40 -6.92
CA ALA A 136 -10.57 -11.00 -7.60
C ALA A 136 -9.36 -11.85 -7.21
N ASN A 137 -8.35 -11.86 -8.08
CA ASN A 137 -6.98 -12.17 -7.74
C ASN A 137 -6.31 -10.91 -7.13
N ILE A 138 -5.41 -11.07 -6.19
CA ILE A 138 -4.79 -9.93 -5.50
C ILE A 138 -3.27 -9.97 -5.67
N VAL A 139 -2.70 -8.82 -6.01
CA VAL A 139 -1.27 -8.54 -5.88
C VAL A 139 -1.12 -7.41 -4.87
N ALA A 140 -0.49 -7.68 -3.74
CA ALA A 140 -0.41 -6.72 -2.65
C ALA A 140 1.01 -6.61 -2.07
N SER A 141 1.40 -5.44 -1.59
CA SER A 141 2.74 -5.18 -1.06
C SER A 141 2.71 -4.68 0.39
N SER A 142 3.70 -5.10 1.20
CA SER A 142 3.95 -4.62 2.55
C SER A 142 2.70 -4.71 3.47
N LEU A 143 2.27 -3.63 4.14
CA LEU A 143 1.03 -3.60 4.93
C LEU A 143 -0.23 -3.79 4.07
N GLY A 144 -0.21 -3.39 2.79
CA GLY A 144 -1.30 -3.71 1.85
C GLY A 144 -1.51 -5.22 1.72
N ALA A 145 -0.43 -6.02 1.78
CA ALA A 145 -0.51 -7.48 1.80
C ALA A 145 -1.17 -8.00 3.09
N SER A 146 -0.89 -7.37 4.24
CA SER A 146 -1.53 -7.74 5.51
C SER A 146 -3.03 -7.46 5.52
N TYR A 147 -3.44 -6.34 4.92
CA TYR A 147 -4.87 -6.03 4.74
C TYR A 147 -5.53 -7.03 3.80
N ALA A 148 -4.87 -7.39 2.68
CA ALA A 148 -5.37 -8.42 1.75
C ALA A 148 -5.55 -9.80 2.42
N VAL A 149 -4.62 -10.18 3.30
CA VAL A 149 -4.73 -11.40 4.12
C VAL A 149 -5.96 -11.36 5.02
N ARG A 150 -6.22 -10.22 5.67
CA ARG A 150 -7.43 -10.06 6.48
C ARG A 150 -8.71 -10.09 5.64
N VAL A 151 -8.72 -9.43 4.48
CA VAL A 151 -9.86 -9.52 3.55
C VAL A 151 -10.14 -10.97 3.16
N ALA A 152 -9.10 -11.75 2.86
CA ALA A 152 -9.25 -13.16 2.49
C ALA A 152 -9.75 -14.05 3.62
N ASP A 153 -9.44 -13.71 4.88
CA ASP A 153 -9.91 -14.42 6.07
C ASP A 153 -11.33 -14.01 6.47
N GLU A 154 -11.64 -12.70 6.43
CA GLU A 154 -12.94 -12.15 6.83
C GLU A 154 -14.01 -12.31 5.73
N HIS A 155 -13.59 -12.31 4.46
CA HIS A 155 -14.43 -12.38 3.26
C HIS A 155 -13.83 -13.35 2.22
N PRO A 156 -13.78 -14.65 2.51
CA PRO A 156 -13.11 -15.64 1.65
C PRO A 156 -13.69 -15.70 0.23
N GLU A 157 -14.96 -15.32 0.04
CA GLU A 157 -15.62 -15.27 -1.25
C GLU A 157 -15.05 -14.21 -2.20
N LEU A 158 -14.46 -13.15 -1.66
CA LEU A 158 -13.92 -12.03 -2.45
C LEU A 158 -12.55 -12.32 -3.06
N VAL A 159 -11.79 -13.26 -2.48
CA VAL A 159 -10.41 -13.50 -2.86
C VAL A 159 -10.23 -14.87 -3.48
N ASN A 160 -9.73 -14.89 -4.71
CA ASN A 160 -9.43 -16.14 -5.42
C ASN A 160 -8.03 -16.66 -5.09
N ALA A 161 -7.02 -15.88 -5.42
CA ALA A 161 -5.62 -16.20 -5.19
C ALA A 161 -4.81 -14.93 -4.94
N MET A 162 -3.64 -15.05 -4.33
CA MET A 162 -2.84 -13.89 -3.93
C MET A 162 -1.35 -14.04 -4.30
N ILE A 163 -0.75 -12.89 -4.62
CA ILE A 163 0.71 -12.68 -4.58
C ILE A 163 0.98 -11.60 -3.53
N LEU A 164 1.68 -11.95 -2.48
CA LEU A 164 1.97 -11.11 -1.34
C LEU A 164 3.46 -10.74 -1.35
N ASN A 165 3.75 -9.51 -1.75
CA ASN A 165 5.10 -9.01 -1.88
C ASN A 165 5.59 -8.38 -0.58
N ALA A 166 6.67 -8.90 -0.02
CA ALA A 166 7.29 -8.42 1.22
C ALA A 166 6.26 -8.10 2.34
N PRO A 167 5.32 -9.04 2.68
CA PRO A 167 4.24 -8.76 3.60
C PRO A 167 4.77 -8.38 4.99
N ALA A 168 4.23 -7.29 5.55
CA ALA A 168 4.48 -6.84 6.92
C ALA A 168 3.40 -7.38 7.88
N GLY A 169 3.49 -7.10 9.20
CA GLY A 169 2.41 -7.44 10.14
C GLY A 169 2.44 -8.86 10.69
N TYR A 170 3.58 -9.53 10.61
CA TYR A 170 3.79 -10.81 11.28
C TYR A 170 4.48 -10.64 12.65
N ASP A 171 5.66 -10.03 12.68
CA ASP A 171 6.45 -9.80 13.89
C ASP A 171 6.75 -8.32 14.15
N THR A 172 6.51 -7.51 13.15
CA THR A 172 6.59 -6.05 13.19
C THR A 172 5.30 -5.46 12.66
N MET A 173 4.96 -4.25 13.06
CA MET A 173 3.71 -3.58 12.66
C MET A 173 2.43 -4.41 12.95
N ASN A 174 2.48 -5.21 14.02
CA ASN A 174 1.42 -6.14 14.43
C ASN A 174 0.71 -5.70 15.73
N THR A 175 1.09 -4.58 16.34
CA THR A 175 0.50 -4.10 17.59
C THR A 175 -0.23 -2.79 17.40
N ARG A 176 -1.38 -2.63 18.08
CA ARG A 176 -2.11 -1.37 18.14
C ARG A 176 -1.34 -0.33 18.97
N PRO A 177 -1.52 0.98 18.68
CA PRO A 177 -0.84 2.03 19.43
C PRO A 177 -1.31 2.07 20.88
N GLY A 178 -0.36 2.19 21.80
CA GLY A 178 -0.64 2.52 23.20
C GLY A 178 -0.78 4.05 23.41
N MET A 179 -0.79 4.50 24.69
CA MET A 179 -0.89 5.92 25.03
C MET A 179 0.20 6.78 24.39
N ALA A 180 1.44 6.28 24.30
CA ALA A 180 2.54 6.98 23.65
C ALA A 180 2.28 7.19 22.14
N GLY A 181 1.76 6.17 21.47
CA GLY A 181 1.36 6.27 20.05
C GLY A 181 0.22 7.27 19.85
N ALA A 182 -0.76 7.29 20.73
CA ALA A 182 -1.86 8.25 20.70
C ALA A 182 -1.37 9.70 20.91
N ALA A 183 -0.47 9.93 21.87
CA ALA A 183 0.13 11.23 22.10
C ALA A 183 0.99 11.69 20.90
N PHE A 184 1.75 10.77 20.32
CA PHE A 184 2.54 11.05 19.12
C PHE A 184 1.65 11.37 17.91
N TYR A 185 0.54 10.64 17.74
CA TYR A 185 -0.45 10.95 16.72
C TYR A 185 -1.00 12.38 16.86
N GLY A 186 -1.39 12.77 18.08
CA GLY A 186 -1.84 14.14 18.37
C GLY A 186 -0.79 15.21 18.01
N LEU A 187 0.50 14.93 18.26
CA LEU A 187 1.58 15.81 17.86
C LEU A 187 1.69 15.92 16.34
N LEU A 188 1.66 14.79 15.63
CA LEU A 188 1.75 14.74 14.16
C LEU A 188 0.55 15.40 13.47
N GLN A 189 -0.62 15.43 14.11
CA GLN A 189 -1.81 16.13 13.63
C GLN A 189 -1.76 17.65 13.87
N SER A 190 -0.77 18.16 14.60
CA SER A 190 -0.68 19.61 14.84
C SER A 190 -0.39 20.37 13.53
N PRO A 191 -1.11 21.46 13.24
CA PRO A 191 -1.09 22.14 11.94
C PRO A 191 0.26 22.69 11.52
N VAL A 192 1.13 23.01 12.47
CA VAL A 192 2.47 23.60 12.19
C VAL A 192 3.56 22.60 12.47
N LEU A 193 3.67 22.09 13.71
CA LEU A 193 4.78 21.22 14.11
C LEU A 193 4.69 19.84 13.40
N GLY A 194 3.51 19.26 13.35
CA GLY A 194 3.27 17.98 12.66
C GLY A 194 3.56 18.11 11.17
N THR A 195 3.07 19.16 10.52
CA THR A 195 3.33 19.42 9.10
C THR A 195 4.82 19.68 8.85
N SER A 196 5.51 20.43 9.73
CA SER A 196 6.95 20.67 9.60
C SER A 196 7.75 19.36 9.73
N PHE A 197 7.42 18.52 10.71
CA PHE A 197 8.02 17.20 10.86
C PHE A 197 7.81 16.34 9.61
N TYR A 198 6.57 16.31 9.12
CA TYR A 198 6.20 15.58 7.91
C TYR A 198 7.01 16.05 6.69
N ASN A 199 7.10 17.37 6.45
CA ASN A 199 7.85 17.93 5.33
C ASN A 199 9.36 17.59 5.38
N VAL A 200 9.96 17.50 6.57
CA VAL A 200 11.35 17.04 6.71
C VAL A 200 11.47 15.56 6.36
N MET A 201 10.57 14.72 6.89
CA MET A 201 10.55 13.28 6.64
C MET A 201 10.26 12.96 5.16
N ALA A 202 9.33 13.68 4.54
CA ALA A 202 8.93 13.51 3.15
C ALA A 202 9.74 14.39 2.17
N SER A 203 10.87 14.98 2.60
CA SER A 203 11.73 15.76 1.70
C SER A 203 12.32 14.87 0.60
N GLU A 204 12.62 15.46 -0.57
CA GLU A 204 13.24 14.71 -1.68
C GLU A 204 14.50 13.96 -1.25
N ARG A 205 15.30 14.56 -0.36
CA ARG A 205 16.50 13.93 0.18
C ARG A 205 16.15 12.69 0.99
N SER A 206 15.22 12.81 1.94
CA SER A 206 14.79 11.69 2.80
C SER A 206 14.17 10.56 1.98
N ILE A 207 13.31 10.91 0.99
CA ILE A 207 12.71 9.95 0.06
C ILE A 207 13.80 9.22 -0.73
N ARG A 208 14.76 9.96 -1.29
CA ARG A 208 15.87 9.40 -2.07
C ARG A 208 16.76 8.49 -1.23
N ASP A 209 17.10 8.92 -0.02
CA ASP A 209 17.95 8.16 0.88
C ASP A 209 17.25 6.88 1.36
N TYR A 210 15.97 6.95 1.72
CA TYR A 210 15.17 5.78 2.06
C TYR A 210 15.04 4.80 0.89
N ALA A 211 14.75 5.30 -0.30
CA ALA A 211 14.64 4.47 -1.49
C ALA A 211 15.97 3.75 -1.80
N ARG A 212 17.10 4.44 -1.71
CA ARG A 212 18.42 3.87 -1.98
C ARG A 212 18.89 2.85 -0.95
N HIS A 213 18.59 3.07 0.33
CA HIS A 213 19.14 2.25 1.40
C HIS A 213 18.19 1.15 1.85
N THR A 214 16.88 1.32 1.61
CA THR A 214 15.85 0.38 2.09
C THR A 214 15.09 -0.28 0.95
N LEU A 215 14.52 0.49 0.01
CA LEU A 215 13.59 -0.07 -0.97
C LEU A 215 14.28 -0.85 -2.08
N PHE A 216 15.39 -0.33 -2.63
CA PHE A 216 16.06 -0.91 -3.80
C PHE A 216 17.45 -1.43 -3.46
N TYR A 217 17.79 -2.61 -3.98
CA TYR A 217 19.14 -3.15 -3.98
C TYR A 217 20.01 -2.40 -4.99
N ASP A 218 19.51 -2.26 -6.22
CA ASP A 218 20.16 -1.46 -7.25
C ASP A 218 19.75 0.02 -7.12
N TYR A 219 20.59 0.83 -6.46
CA TYR A 219 20.34 2.24 -6.26
C TYR A 219 20.16 3.06 -7.56
N ARG A 220 20.61 2.55 -8.72
CA ARG A 220 20.40 3.18 -10.04
C ARG A 220 18.93 3.23 -10.45
N ARG A 221 18.10 2.36 -9.88
CA ARG A 221 16.65 2.37 -10.08
C ARG A 221 15.94 3.51 -9.34
N VAL A 222 16.63 4.15 -8.41
CA VAL A 222 16.12 5.35 -7.72
C VAL A 222 16.33 6.58 -8.62
N THR A 223 15.51 6.66 -9.66
CA THR A 223 15.56 7.74 -10.66
C THR A 223 14.98 9.04 -10.12
N SER A 224 15.35 10.16 -10.75
CA SER A 224 14.75 11.48 -10.41
C SER A 224 13.24 11.49 -10.64
N ARG A 225 12.72 10.79 -11.66
CA ARG A 225 11.26 10.65 -11.91
C ARG A 225 10.56 9.94 -10.74
N LEU A 226 11.14 8.84 -10.23
CA LEU A 226 10.59 8.15 -9.06
C LEU A 226 10.52 9.08 -7.84
N VAL A 227 11.63 9.76 -7.53
CA VAL A 227 11.69 10.67 -6.37
C VAL A 227 10.75 11.84 -6.53
N ALA A 228 10.66 12.44 -7.73
CA ALA A 228 9.75 13.54 -8.02
C ALA A 228 8.28 13.11 -7.86
N HIS A 229 7.90 11.91 -8.33
CA HIS A 229 6.55 11.40 -8.16
C HIS A 229 6.22 11.17 -6.67
N LEU A 230 7.10 10.48 -5.93
CA LEU A 230 6.90 10.25 -4.49
C LEU A 230 6.81 11.57 -3.70
N TYR A 231 7.64 12.56 -4.08
CA TYR A 231 7.58 13.89 -3.48
C TYR A 231 6.26 14.60 -3.81
N ALA A 232 5.85 14.62 -5.07
CA ALA A 232 4.62 15.27 -5.51
C ALA A 232 3.37 14.67 -4.81
N THR A 233 3.27 13.34 -4.77
CA THR A 233 2.14 12.65 -4.11
C THR A 233 2.16 12.82 -2.60
N SER A 234 3.33 12.84 -1.96
CA SER A 234 3.45 13.07 -0.51
C SER A 234 3.09 14.51 -0.09
N HIS A 235 3.16 15.48 -0.98
CA HIS A 235 2.87 16.88 -0.67
C HIS A 235 1.50 17.37 -1.16
N GLN A 236 0.64 16.45 -1.59
CA GLN A 236 -0.76 16.78 -1.86
C GLN A 236 -1.50 17.17 -0.56
N PRO A 237 -2.49 18.07 -0.63
CA PRO A 237 -3.28 18.45 0.54
C PRO A 237 -3.82 17.23 1.29
N GLY A 238 -3.55 17.14 2.60
CA GLY A 238 -4.00 16.05 3.44
C GLY A 238 -3.11 14.79 3.47
N ALA A 239 -2.08 14.69 2.64
CA ALA A 239 -1.23 13.48 2.56
C ALA A 239 -0.54 13.10 3.89
N GLN A 240 -0.36 14.06 4.81
CA GLN A 240 0.22 13.83 6.13
C GLN A 240 -0.67 13.00 7.06
N HIS A 241 -2.00 12.98 6.88
CA HIS A 241 -2.91 12.38 7.86
C HIS A 241 -2.79 10.86 7.94
N ALA A 242 -2.80 10.16 6.81
CA ALA A 242 -2.60 8.72 6.77
C ALA A 242 -1.20 8.33 7.26
N ILE A 243 -0.17 9.12 6.91
CA ILE A 243 1.20 8.89 7.36
C ILE A 243 1.36 9.13 8.87
N ALA A 244 0.69 10.14 9.43
CA ALA A 244 0.65 10.34 10.88
C ALA A 244 0.04 9.12 11.60
N ALA A 245 -1.05 8.55 11.06
CA ALA A 245 -1.65 7.33 11.58
C ALA A 245 -0.69 6.13 11.45
N PHE A 246 0.00 5.99 10.33
CA PHE A 246 1.02 4.95 10.12
C PHE A 246 2.15 5.04 11.15
N MET A 247 2.78 6.20 11.27
CA MET A 247 3.91 6.42 12.17
C MET A 247 3.54 6.22 13.66
N SER A 248 2.28 6.41 13.98
CA SER A 248 1.75 6.24 15.34
C SER A 248 1.22 4.82 15.60
N GLY A 249 1.31 3.91 14.62
CA GLY A 249 0.92 2.50 14.74
C GLY A 249 -0.57 2.22 14.54
N TYR A 250 -1.38 3.21 14.14
CA TYR A 250 -2.81 2.98 13.87
C TYR A 250 -3.07 2.14 12.62
N LEU A 251 -2.11 2.11 11.67
CA LEU A 251 -2.20 1.31 10.46
C LEU A 251 -1.58 -0.08 10.61
N ASN A 252 -0.99 -0.39 11.77
CA ASN A 252 -0.47 -1.72 12.07
C ASN A 252 -1.57 -2.77 11.95
N CYS A 253 -1.22 -3.92 11.38
CA CYS A 253 -2.14 -5.00 11.09
C CYS A 253 -1.47 -6.35 11.42
N ASP A 254 -1.85 -6.97 12.53
CA ASP A 254 -1.45 -8.36 12.77
C ASP A 254 -2.22 -9.29 11.83
N MET A 255 -1.49 -9.92 10.94
CA MET A 255 -2.06 -10.89 10.01
C MET A 255 -1.81 -12.35 10.41
N SER A 256 -1.10 -12.62 11.50
CA SER A 256 -0.57 -13.95 11.83
C SER A 256 -1.66 -15.01 11.93
N ALA A 257 -2.70 -14.74 12.71
CA ALA A 257 -3.81 -15.68 12.93
C ALA A 257 -4.68 -15.84 11.66
N ALA A 258 -4.90 -14.76 10.91
CA ALA A 258 -5.62 -14.80 9.64
C ALA A 258 -4.83 -15.62 8.63
N PHE A 259 -3.54 -15.33 8.44
CA PHE A 259 -2.66 -16.04 7.51
C PHE A 259 -2.61 -17.55 7.76
N ALA A 260 -2.57 -17.97 9.02
CA ALA A 260 -2.55 -19.39 9.41
C ALA A 260 -3.82 -20.15 8.95
N ARG A 261 -4.96 -19.48 8.86
CA ARG A 261 -6.26 -20.07 8.48
C ARG A 261 -6.57 -20.05 7.00
N LEU A 262 -5.84 -19.23 6.22
CA LEU A 262 -6.14 -19.06 4.80
C LEU A 262 -6.09 -20.38 4.04
N VAL A 263 -7.07 -20.56 3.17
CA VAL A 263 -7.18 -21.70 2.25
C VAL A 263 -6.92 -21.30 0.80
N GLN A 264 -7.01 -20.01 0.50
CA GLN A 264 -6.76 -19.48 -0.83
C GLN A 264 -5.31 -19.74 -1.26
N PRO A 265 -5.08 -20.09 -2.53
CA PRO A 265 -3.74 -20.20 -3.08
C PRO A 265 -2.96 -18.89 -2.94
N MET A 266 -1.72 -18.96 -2.44
CA MET A 266 -0.90 -17.76 -2.24
C MET A 266 0.59 -17.99 -2.49
N VAL A 267 1.24 -16.96 -3.01
CA VAL A 267 2.69 -16.87 -3.17
C VAL A 267 3.21 -15.70 -2.37
N LEU A 268 4.15 -15.98 -1.47
CA LEU A 268 4.97 -14.95 -0.83
C LEU A 268 6.13 -14.61 -1.76
N VAL A 269 6.37 -13.34 -2.01
CA VAL A 269 7.50 -12.87 -2.80
C VAL A 269 8.41 -12.04 -1.89
N SER A 270 9.71 -12.30 -1.93
CA SER A 270 10.69 -11.61 -1.08
C SER A 270 12.00 -11.38 -1.82
N GLY A 271 12.60 -10.22 -1.61
CA GLY A 271 13.98 -9.98 -2.03
C GLY A 271 14.97 -10.61 -1.06
N LYS A 272 15.98 -11.29 -1.57
CA LYS A 272 17.00 -11.97 -0.76
C LYS A 272 17.79 -11.01 0.14
N GLN A 273 17.96 -9.77 -0.31
CA GLN A 273 18.70 -8.73 0.40
C GLN A 273 17.78 -7.74 1.13
N ASP A 274 16.49 -8.08 1.29
CA ASP A 274 15.56 -7.28 2.07
C ASP A 274 15.90 -7.38 3.57
N VAL A 275 16.11 -6.21 4.17
CA VAL A 275 16.40 -6.07 5.60
C VAL A 275 15.16 -5.78 6.44
N SER A 276 14.09 -5.32 5.81
CA SER A 276 12.82 -4.98 6.47
C SER A 276 11.96 -6.21 6.71
N THR A 277 11.84 -7.03 5.66
CA THR A 277 11.12 -8.32 5.68
C THR A 277 12.03 -9.44 5.15
N PRO A 278 13.08 -9.81 5.90
CA PRO A 278 14.06 -10.78 5.45
C PRO A 278 13.42 -12.17 5.19
N VAL A 279 14.07 -12.95 4.31
CA VAL A 279 13.60 -14.29 3.91
C VAL A 279 13.27 -15.18 5.12
N ALA A 280 14.00 -15.03 6.24
CA ALA A 280 13.71 -15.77 7.48
C ALA A 280 12.28 -15.53 8.02
N LYS A 281 11.73 -14.31 7.86
CA LYS A 281 10.34 -14.02 8.22
C LYS A 281 9.35 -14.69 7.26
N MET A 282 9.68 -14.76 5.98
CA MET A 282 8.87 -15.49 4.99
C MET A 282 8.85 -16.99 5.29
N MET A 283 9.98 -17.57 5.68
CA MET A 283 10.05 -18.96 6.13
C MET A 283 9.20 -19.22 7.38
N ALA A 284 9.16 -18.27 8.32
CA ALA A 284 8.29 -18.36 9.48
C ALA A 284 6.80 -18.33 9.10
N LEU A 285 6.41 -17.53 8.12
CA LEU A 285 5.04 -17.53 7.57
C LEU A 285 4.70 -18.87 6.89
N LEU A 286 5.63 -19.48 6.15
CA LEU A 286 5.43 -20.83 5.59
C LEU A 286 5.20 -21.90 6.69
N ASN A 287 5.84 -21.75 7.84
CA ASN A 287 5.59 -22.65 8.98
C ASN A 287 4.18 -22.45 9.57
N LEU A 288 3.63 -21.23 9.51
CA LEU A 288 2.24 -20.98 9.93
C LEU A 288 1.22 -21.52 8.93
N ASN A 289 1.50 -21.40 7.64
CA ASN A 289 0.62 -21.92 6.59
C ASN A 289 1.42 -22.58 5.46
N PRO A 290 1.60 -23.91 5.52
CA PRO A 290 2.36 -24.66 4.52
C PRO A 290 1.75 -24.70 3.12
N ARG A 291 0.54 -24.16 2.92
CA ARG A 291 -0.09 -24.02 1.60
C ARG A 291 0.50 -22.87 0.81
N ALA A 292 1.12 -21.89 1.49
CA ALA A 292 1.79 -20.79 0.83
C ALA A 292 3.05 -21.28 0.10
N ARG A 293 3.35 -20.66 -1.04
CA ARG A 293 4.61 -20.83 -1.78
C ARG A 293 5.52 -19.64 -1.49
N LEU A 294 6.82 -19.79 -1.61
CA LEU A 294 7.79 -18.72 -1.46
C LEU A 294 8.64 -18.61 -2.72
N GLU A 295 8.68 -17.41 -3.29
CA GLU A 295 9.58 -17.03 -4.37
C GLU A 295 10.58 -15.99 -3.86
N VAL A 296 11.87 -16.30 -3.98
CA VAL A 296 12.96 -15.40 -3.56
C VAL A 296 13.66 -14.82 -4.78
N PHE A 297 13.76 -13.50 -4.80
CA PHE A 297 14.43 -12.75 -5.85
C PHE A 297 15.83 -12.35 -5.39
N ASP A 298 16.86 -12.80 -6.08
CA ASP A 298 18.25 -12.44 -5.79
C ASP A 298 18.55 -11.03 -6.30
N PHE A 299 19.54 -10.36 -5.68
CA PHE A 299 19.86 -8.94 -5.95
C PHE A 299 18.64 -8.02 -5.86
N CYS A 300 17.84 -8.20 -4.82
CA CYS A 300 16.58 -7.54 -4.63
C CYS A 300 16.31 -7.26 -3.15
N ARG A 301 15.68 -6.12 -2.86
CA ARG A 301 15.17 -5.78 -1.53
C ARG A 301 13.65 -5.83 -1.50
N VAL A 302 13.02 -4.76 -1.04
CA VAL A 302 11.56 -4.68 -0.78
C VAL A 302 10.72 -4.69 -2.06
N MET A 303 11.31 -4.33 -3.22
CA MET A 303 10.57 -3.99 -4.44
C MET A 303 10.86 -4.94 -5.62
N PRO A 304 10.62 -6.28 -5.49
CA PRO A 304 10.89 -7.23 -6.57
C PRO A 304 10.11 -6.90 -7.86
N GLU A 305 8.89 -6.40 -7.77
CA GLU A 305 8.08 -5.95 -8.90
C GLU A 305 8.69 -4.76 -9.67
N GLN A 306 9.58 -4.02 -9.03
CA GLN A 306 10.29 -2.88 -9.61
C GLN A 306 11.72 -3.22 -10.03
N GLU A 307 12.38 -4.09 -9.29
CA GLU A 307 13.78 -4.47 -9.54
C GLU A 307 13.89 -5.58 -10.59
N HIS A 308 12.92 -6.48 -10.65
CA HIS A 308 12.88 -7.60 -11.60
C HIS A 308 11.48 -7.72 -12.22
N PRO A 309 10.98 -6.68 -12.92
CA PRO A 309 9.60 -6.64 -13.39
C PRO A 309 9.27 -7.79 -14.34
N GLU A 310 10.17 -8.16 -15.25
CA GLU A 310 9.93 -9.23 -16.22
C GLU A 310 9.72 -10.59 -15.50
N LYS A 311 10.56 -10.90 -14.51
CA LYS A 311 10.42 -12.12 -13.69
C LYS A 311 9.16 -12.09 -12.84
N PHE A 312 8.83 -10.93 -12.25
CA PHE A 312 7.63 -10.77 -11.44
C PHE A 312 6.36 -10.93 -12.28
N ASN A 313 6.31 -10.31 -13.46
CA ASN A 313 5.18 -10.36 -14.36
C ASN A 313 4.94 -11.78 -14.89
N ALA A 314 6.02 -12.49 -15.26
CA ALA A 314 5.94 -13.89 -15.67
C ALA A 314 5.41 -14.78 -14.54
N LEU A 315 5.91 -14.62 -13.31
CA LEU A 315 5.39 -15.31 -12.12
C LEU A 315 3.89 -15.04 -11.91
N ALA A 316 3.47 -13.77 -11.97
CA ALA A 316 2.09 -13.39 -11.76
C ALA A 316 1.16 -13.94 -12.85
N SER A 317 1.55 -13.82 -14.12
CA SER A 317 0.78 -14.35 -15.25
C SER A 317 0.63 -15.87 -15.16
N GLU A 318 1.70 -16.61 -14.93
CA GLU A 318 1.68 -18.06 -14.81
C GLU A 318 0.83 -18.49 -13.60
N TRP A 319 1.04 -17.85 -12.44
CA TRP A 319 0.31 -18.14 -11.21
C TRP A 319 -1.20 -18.00 -11.38
N PHE A 320 -1.68 -16.87 -11.87
CA PHE A 320 -3.11 -16.64 -12.00
C PHE A 320 -3.77 -17.44 -13.13
N LYS A 321 -3.05 -17.73 -14.23
CA LYS A 321 -3.55 -18.65 -15.27
C LYS A 321 -3.76 -20.07 -14.72
N GLN A 322 -2.86 -20.55 -13.87
CA GLN A 322 -3.02 -21.87 -13.21
C GLN A 322 -4.24 -21.92 -12.30
N GLN A 323 -4.54 -20.86 -11.55
CA GLN A 323 -5.71 -20.81 -10.66
C GLN A 323 -7.01 -20.80 -11.47
N THR A 324 -7.10 -20.03 -12.54
CA THR A 324 -8.26 -20.00 -13.45
C THR A 324 -8.56 -21.38 -14.03
N TYR A 325 -7.52 -22.11 -14.46
CA TYR A 325 -7.68 -23.47 -15.00
C TYR A 325 -8.20 -24.46 -13.94
N THR A 326 -7.72 -24.35 -12.72
CA THR A 326 -8.14 -25.22 -11.60
C THR A 326 -9.61 -25.00 -11.25
N ASP A 327 -10.06 -23.74 -11.17
CA ASP A 327 -11.45 -23.37 -10.90
C ASP A 327 -12.38 -23.93 -11.99
N GLN A 328 -12.06 -23.76 -13.27
CA GLN A 328 -12.87 -24.28 -14.38
C GLN A 328 -12.97 -25.82 -14.38
N ARG A 329 -11.90 -26.51 -13.97
CA ARG A 329 -11.97 -27.97 -13.82
C ARG A 329 -12.88 -28.40 -12.69
N ALA A 330 -12.82 -27.70 -11.54
CA ALA A 330 -13.69 -27.98 -10.40
C ALA A 330 -15.17 -27.75 -10.74
N GLU A 331 -15.49 -26.66 -11.44
CA GLU A 331 -16.84 -26.37 -11.91
C GLU A 331 -17.37 -27.44 -12.88
N ARG A 332 -16.56 -27.84 -13.87
CA ARG A 332 -16.93 -28.91 -14.83
C ARG A 332 -17.12 -30.27 -14.14
N ALA A 333 -16.34 -30.58 -13.12
CA ALA A 333 -16.48 -31.79 -12.34
C ALA A 333 -17.76 -31.75 -11.49
N GLY A 334 -18.04 -30.62 -10.81
CA GLY A 334 -19.27 -30.39 -10.04
C GLY A 334 -20.55 -30.47 -10.90
N THR A 335 -20.50 -29.95 -12.12
CA THR A 335 -21.63 -30.00 -13.07
C THR A 335 -21.89 -31.46 -13.53
N LYS A 336 -20.85 -32.29 -13.73
CA LYS A 336 -21.03 -33.71 -14.09
C LYS A 336 -21.73 -34.52 -13.00
N TYR A 337 -21.53 -34.19 -11.72
CA TYR A 337 -22.20 -34.87 -10.60
C TYR A 337 -23.65 -34.41 -10.39
N ARG A 338 -23.99 -33.17 -10.80
CA ARG A 338 -25.39 -32.69 -10.75
C ARG A 338 -26.29 -33.27 -11.85
N VAL A 339 -25.75 -33.52 -13.04
CA VAL A 339 -26.50 -34.09 -14.18
C VAL A 339 -26.64 -35.60 -14.08
N ALA A 340 -25.87 -36.28 -13.25
CA ALA A 340 -25.99 -37.73 -13.04
C ALA A 340 -26.92 -38.11 -11.87
N GLY A 341 -27.51 -37.14 -11.19
CA GLY A 341 -28.42 -37.29 -10.04
C GLY A 341 -29.89 -36.88 -10.31
N GLU A 342 -30.22 -36.46 -11.55
CA GLU A 342 -31.56 -36.27 -12.05
C GLU A 342 -31.94 -37.46 -13.02
#